data_e4730700c3fcd9bf4f194f89795be616
#
_entry.id   e4730700c3fcd9bf4f194f89795be616
#
_cell.length_a   1.000
_cell.length_b   1.000
_cell.length_c   1.000
_cell.angle_alpha   90.00
_cell.angle_beta   90.00
_cell.angle_gamma   90.00
#
_symmetry.space_group_name_H-M   'P 1'
#
loop_
_entity.id
_entity.type
_entity.pdbx_description
1 polymer ?
#
loop_
_entity_poly.entity_id
_entity_poly.type
_entity_poly.pdbx_seq_one_letter_code
_entity_poly.pdbx_strand_id
1 'polypeptide(L)'
;ILPQSVTVTTVEGTTQLTPLTGRLHLQASVQPTNASQLVAWSVVQGTGLATLDEDGVLTPTETGNGDIVVRATSLEDASVYGELTLHKEGFSGDGVEGVNAGQMSVRRVGDDLWIEGLPEDSECGLSIVDPSGRVLSTEYRREGRSGRISLARLASGTYLLQVVTGEGKQAFRFFK
;
A
#
# COMPACT_ATOMS: atom_id res chain seq x y z
N ILE A 1 39.92 -4.01 -5.08
CA ILE A 1 39.63 -5.26 -4.35
C ILE A 1 38.28 -5.76 -4.83
N LEU A 2 38.23 -6.99 -5.33
CA LEU A 2 37.00 -7.55 -5.88
C LEU A 2 35.93 -7.74 -4.80
N PRO A 3 34.66 -7.46 -5.12
CA PRO A 3 33.53 -7.74 -4.26
C PRO A 3 33.36 -9.25 -4.05
N GLN A 4 32.93 -9.66 -2.87
CA GLN A 4 32.70 -11.07 -2.53
C GLN A 4 31.25 -11.36 -2.17
N SER A 5 30.53 -10.39 -1.61
CA SER A 5 29.11 -10.50 -1.29
C SER A 5 28.43 -9.14 -1.26
N VAL A 6 27.13 -9.13 -1.46
CA VAL A 6 26.26 -7.97 -1.29
C VAL A 6 25.15 -8.33 -0.32
N THR A 7 24.90 -7.47 0.66
CA THR A 7 23.77 -7.58 1.57
C THR A 7 22.81 -6.43 1.32
N VAL A 8 21.51 -6.73 1.20
CA VAL A 8 20.45 -5.75 1.01
C VAL A 8 19.61 -5.65 2.27
N THR A 9 19.35 -4.42 2.72
CA THR A 9 18.48 -4.12 3.87
C THR A 9 17.58 -2.93 3.55
N THR A 10 16.61 -2.65 4.41
CA THR A 10 15.81 -1.41 4.35
C THR A 10 16.29 -0.44 5.42
N VAL A 11 16.29 0.85 5.10
CA VAL A 11 16.65 1.90 6.07
C VAL A 11 15.62 1.97 7.19
N GLU A 12 14.36 1.72 6.87
CA GLU A 12 13.24 1.72 7.83
C GLU A 12 13.24 0.49 8.75
N GLY A 13 14.07 -0.53 8.48
CA GLY A 13 14.17 -1.76 9.27
C GLY A 13 12.95 -2.69 9.15
N THR A 14 12.10 -2.48 8.16
CA THR A 14 10.93 -3.33 7.86
C THR A 14 10.99 -3.88 6.45
N THR A 15 10.44 -5.07 6.24
CA THR A 15 10.23 -5.69 4.93
C THR A 15 8.76 -5.63 4.50
N GLN A 16 7.91 -4.99 5.31
CA GLN A 16 6.48 -4.82 5.02
C GLN A 16 6.23 -3.53 4.25
N LEU A 17 5.70 -3.65 3.05
CA LEU A 17 5.31 -2.54 2.20
C LEU A 17 3.79 -2.40 2.24
N THR A 18 3.31 -1.44 3.01
CA THR A 18 1.88 -1.16 3.20
C THR A 18 1.54 0.26 2.76
N PRO A 19 0.27 0.62 2.56
CA PRO A 19 -0.12 2.00 2.30
C PRO A 19 0.32 3.00 3.38
N LEU A 20 0.60 2.53 4.60
CA LEU A 20 1.11 3.36 5.70
C LEU A 20 2.62 3.57 5.63
N THR A 21 3.39 2.55 5.25
CA THR A 21 4.84 2.68 5.10
C THR A 21 5.19 3.51 3.86
N GLY A 22 4.31 3.49 2.85
CA GLY A 22 4.52 4.25 1.63
C GLY A 22 5.69 3.72 0.82
N ARG A 23 6.82 4.45 0.79
CA ARG A 23 8.06 4.04 0.12
C ARG A 23 9.00 3.37 1.10
N LEU A 24 9.87 2.48 0.61
CA LEU A 24 10.99 1.92 1.36
C LEU A 24 12.31 2.30 0.68
N HIS A 25 13.28 2.71 1.49
CA HIS A 25 14.63 3.00 1.03
C HIS A 25 15.50 1.77 1.26
N LEU A 26 16.02 1.23 0.17
CA LEU A 26 16.91 0.08 0.19
C LEU A 26 18.35 0.55 0.37
N GLN A 27 19.13 -0.23 1.11
CA GLN A 27 20.56 -0.03 1.30
C GLN A 27 21.29 -1.31 0.96
N ALA A 28 22.37 -1.20 0.20
CA ALA A 28 23.27 -2.30 -0.11
C ALA A 28 24.61 -2.10 0.61
N SER A 29 25.19 -3.20 1.08
CA SER A 29 26.54 -3.23 1.63
C SER A 29 27.34 -4.30 0.91
N VAL A 30 28.45 -3.89 0.27
CA VAL A 30 29.36 -4.79 -0.45
C VAL A 30 30.54 -5.17 0.45
N GLN A 31 30.86 -6.44 0.52
CA GLN A 31 32.01 -6.95 1.25
C GLN A 31 33.12 -7.43 0.31
N PRO A 32 34.40 -7.25 0.68
CA PRO A 32 34.89 -6.51 1.86
C PRO A 32 34.62 -4.99 1.74
N THR A 33 34.57 -4.29 2.85
CA THR A 33 34.16 -2.86 2.91
C THR A 33 35.06 -1.90 2.10
N ASN A 34 36.25 -2.33 1.71
CA ASN A 34 37.17 -1.59 0.84
C ASN A 34 37.03 -1.96 -0.65
N ALA A 35 36.04 -2.79 -1.02
CA ALA A 35 35.59 -2.96 -2.38
C ALA A 35 34.67 -1.80 -2.77
N SER A 36 34.42 -1.63 -4.08
CA SER A 36 33.43 -0.66 -4.57
C SER A 36 32.06 -0.95 -4.00
N GLN A 37 31.41 0.08 -3.47
CA GLN A 37 30.05 0.00 -2.91
C GLN A 37 28.97 0.32 -3.96
N LEU A 38 29.35 0.51 -5.22
CA LEU A 38 28.41 0.83 -6.30
C LEU A 38 27.66 -0.43 -6.73
N VAL A 39 26.33 -0.33 -6.72
CA VAL A 39 25.43 -1.40 -7.12
C VAL A 39 24.41 -0.92 -8.14
N ALA A 40 23.92 -1.84 -8.96
CA ALA A 40 22.74 -1.64 -9.79
C ALA A 40 21.55 -2.30 -9.11
N TRP A 41 20.44 -1.56 -9.02
CA TRP A 41 19.19 -2.03 -8.44
C TRP A 41 18.27 -2.65 -9.48
N SER A 42 17.59 -3.72 -9.14
CA SER A 42 16.56 -4.33 -9.99
C SER A 42 15.48 -5.04 -9.17
N VAL A 43 14.27 -5.12 -9.72
CA VAL A 43 13.20 -5.97 -9.20
C VAL A 43 13.23 -7.27 -10.02
N VAL A 44 13.48 -8.40 -9.37
CA VAL A 44 13.61 -9.72 -10.03
C VAL A 44 12.33 -10.55 -9.94
N GLN A 45 11.46 -10.23 -8.95
CA GLN A 45 10.13 -10.81 -8.83
C GLN A 45 9.16 -9.74 -8.35
N GLY A 46 7.89 -9.80 -8.80
CA GLY A 46 6.88 -8.83 -8.42
C GLY A 46 7.02 -7.48 -9.15
N THR A 47 7.51 -7.46 -10.38
CA THR A 47 7.77 -6.25 -11.18
C THR A 47 6.55 -5.35 -11.42
N GLY A 48 5.33 -5.91 -11.34
CA GLY A 48 4.08 -5.14 -11.43
C GLY A 48 3.59 -4.60 -10.08
N LEU A 49 4.24 -4.95 -8.97
CA LEU A 49 3.81 -4.60 -7.62
C LEU A 49 4.49 -3.33 -7.09
N ALA A 50 5.67 -3.00 -7.58
CA ALA A 50 6.42 -1.81 -7.21
C ALA A 50 7.38 -1.38 -8.32
N THR A 51 7.81 -0.13 -8.27
CA THR A 51 8.90 0.43 -9.07
C THR A 51 10.10 0.69 -8.18
N LEU A 52 11.30 0.47 -8.69
CA LEU A 52 12.57 0.69 -8.00
C LEU A 52 13.43 1.62 -8.83
N ASP A 53 13.89 2.71 -8.24
CA ASP A 53 14.77 3.65 -8.91
C ASP A 53 16.28 3.35 -8.67
N GLU A 54 17.15 4.13 -9.31
CA GLU A 54 18.60 3.97 -9.24
C GLU A 54 19.17 4.30 -7.84
N ASP A 55 18.44 5.09 -7.05
CA ASP A 55 18.81 5.46 -5.68
C ASP A 55 18.38 4.41 -4.65
N GLY A 56 17.73 3.33 -5.07
CA GLY A 56 17.25 2.26 -4.20
C GLY A 56 15.92 2.59 -3.52
N VAL A 57 15.12 3.52 -4.06
CA VAL A 57 13.79 3.83 -3.51
C VAL A 57 12.74 2.93 -4.17
N LEU A 58 12.15 2.06 -3.37
CA LEU A 58 11.05 1.19 -3.79
C LEU A 58 9.71 1.88 -3.53
N THR A 59 8.96 2.12 -4.61
CA THR A 59 7.63 2.74 -4.57
C THR A 59 6.58 1.72 -4.98
N PRO A 60 5.58 1.41 -4.12
CA PRO A 60 4.52 0.47 -4.45
C PRO A 60 3.61 1.01 -5.55
N THR A 61 3.09 0.11 -6.39
CA THR A 61 1.94 0.41 -7.25
C THR A 61 0.66 0.49 -6.41
N GLU A 62 -0.38 1.14 -6.94
CA GLU A 62 -1.63 1.36 -6.20
C GLU A 62 -2.41 0.07 -5.92
N THR A 63 -2.18 -0.98 -6.68
CA THR A 63 -2.94 -2.24 -6.62
C THR A 63 -2.02 -3.45 -6.55
N GLY A 64 -2.60 -4.58 -6.12
CA GLY A 64 -1.92 -5.87 -6.05
C GLY A 64 -1.09 -6.05 -4.78
N ASN A 65 -1.19 -7.23 -4.21
CA ASN A 65 -0.42 -7.69 -3.06
C ASN A 65 0.47 -8.85 -3.47
N GLY A 66 1.50 -9.11 -2.72
CA GLY A 66 2.39 -10.24 -2.95
C GLY A 66 3.84 -9.93 -2.62
N ASP A 67 4.69 -10.89 -2.92
CA ASP A 67 6.12 -10.79 -2.65
C ASP A 67 6.84 -10.05 -3.79
N ILE A 68 7.74 -9.17 -3.39
CA ILE A 68 8.64 -8.42 -4.27
C ILE A 68 10.06 -8.84 -3.89
N VAL A 69 10.82 -9.35 -4.85
CA VAL A 69 12.24 -9.62 -4.64
C VAL A 69 13.04 -8.55 -5.36
N VAL A 70 13.82 -7.82 -4.59
CA VAL A 70 14.77 -6.81 -5.08
C VAL A 70 16.18 -7.37 -5.06
N ARG A 71 17.00 -6.93 -6.01
CA ARG A 71 18.40 -7.33 -6.12
C ARG A 71 19.28 -6.10 -6.26
N ALA A 72 20.37 -6.09 -5.50
CA ALA A 72 21.51 -5.20 -5.70
C ALA A 72 22.67 -5.99 -6.30
N THR A 73 23.11 -5.64 -7.48
CA THR A 73 24.23 -6.28 -8.19
C THR A 73 25.42 -5.36 -8.19
N SER A 74 26.59 -5.86 -7.79
CA SER A 74 27.83 -5.08 -7.85
C SER A 74 28.15 -4.63 -9.28
N LEU A 75 28.52 -3.35 -9.45
CA LEU A 75 28.95 -2.82 -10.73
C LEU A 75 30.36 -3.28 -11.13
N GLU A 76 31.18 -3.75 -10.18
CA GLU A 76 32.52 -4.29 -10.48
C GLU A 76 32.47 -5.74 -10.92
N ASP A 77 31.54 -6.54 -10.37
CA ASP A 77 31.38 -7.96 -10.71
C ASP A 77 29.88 -8.33 -10.66
N ALA A 78 29.29 -8.47 -11.83
CA ALA A 78 27.86 -8.79 -11.96
C ALA A 78 27.49 -10.19 -11.44
N SER A 79 28.46 -11.05 -11.14
CA SER A 79 28.21 -12.34 -10.50
C SER A 79 27.97 -12.22 -8.99
N VAL A 80 28.33 -11.07 -8.40
CA VAL A 80 28.19 -10.79 -6.97
C VAL A 80 26.98 -9.88 -6.74
N TYR A 81 25.93 -10.44 -6.14
CA TYR A 81 24.70 -9.73 -5.84
C TYR A 81 24.09 -10.17 -4.50
N GLY A 82 23.17 -9.37 -3.99
CA GLY A 82 22.34 -9.68 -2.84
C GLY A 82 20.88 -9.46 -3.15
N GLU A 83 20.01 -10.21 -2.50
CA GLU A 83 18.56 -10.11 -2.67
C GLU A 83 17.87 -9.87 -1.33
N LEU A 84 16.72 -9.20 -1.38
CA LEU A 84 15.82 -9.00 -0.26
C LEU A 84 14.39 -9.25 -0.72
N THR A 85 13.66 -10.06 0.03
CA THR A 85 12.22 -10.26 -0.18
C THR A 85 11.44 -9.28 0.68
N LEU A 86 10.52 -8.57 0.06
CA LEU A 86 9.60 -7.63 0.68
C LEU A 86 8.17 -8.12 0.47
N HIS A 87 7.32 -7.92 1.46
CA HIS A 87 5.92 -8.32 1.42
C HIS A 87 5.04 -7.10 1.24
N LYS A 88 4.39 -7.01 0.09
CA LYS A 88 3.42 -5.96 -0.21
C LYS A 88 2.02 -6.44 0.18
N GLU A 89 1.37 -5.71 1.08
CA GLU A 89 0.04 -6.01 1.56
C GLU A 89 -0.79 -4.75 1.79
N GLY A 90 -2.13 -4.91 1.81
CA GLY A 90 -3.06 -3.81 1.97
C GLY A 90 -3.28 -2.97 0.69
N PHE A 91 -2.74 -3.39 -0.46
CA PHE A 91 -2.97 -2.82 -1.78
C PHE A 91 -3.96 -3.70 -2.57
N SER A 92 -5.09 -4.04 -1.98
CA SER A 92 -6.16 -4.73 -2.71
C SER A 92 -6.62 -3.85 -3.88
N GLY A 93 -7.00 -4.47 -4.99
CA GLY A 93 -7.38 -3.75 -6.22
C GLY A 93 -8.56 -2.79 -6.05
N ASP A 94 -9.26 -2.86 -4.93
CA ASP A 94 -10.30 -1.95 -4.48
C ASP A 94 -9.79 -0.89 -3.48
N GLY A 95 -8.53 -0.99 -3.01
CA GLY A 95 -7.91 -0.01 -2.13
C GLY A 95 -8.59 0.17 -0.78
N VAL A 96 -9.39 -0.80 -0.34
CA VAL A 96 -10.17 -0.75 0.90
C VAL A 96 -9.76 -1.87 1.84
N GLU A 97 -9.27 -1.52 3.03
CA GLU A 97 -9.11 -2.45 4.14
C GLU A 97 -10.29 -2.33 5.09
N GLY A 98 -11.11 -3.37 5.16
CA GLY A 98 -12.23 -3.45 6.10
C GLY A 98 -11.88 -4.23 7.34
N VAL A 99 -12.28 -3.74 8.50
CA VAL A 99 -12.46 -4.59 9.66
C VAL A 99 -13.77 -5.34 9.43
N ASN A 100 -13.67 -6.64 9.14
CA ASN A 100 -14.84 -7.49 8.97
C ASN A 100 -15.67 -7.51 10.25
N ALA A 101 -16.73 -6.72 10.26
CA ALA A 101 -17.78 -6.80 11.23
C ALA A 101 -19.08 -7.10 10.48
N GLY A 102 -19.36 -8.37 10.27
CA GLY A 102 -20.63 -8.81 9.74
C GLY A 102 -20.76 -8.75 8.21
N GLN A 103 -21.94 -8.43 7.75
CA GLN A 103 -22.38 -8.58 6.35
C GLN A 103 -22.04 -7.39 5.42
N MET A 104 -21.30 -6.39 5.89
CA MET A 104 -20.94 -5.24 5.04
C MET A 104 -19.63 -5.46 4.30
N SER A 105 -19.62 -5.07 3.03
CA SER A 105 -18.41 -5.01 2.21
C SER A 105 -18.25 -3.62 1.61
N VAL A 106 -17.01 -3.17 1.50
CA VAL A 106 -16.66 -1.89 0.87
C VAL A 106 -15.61 -2.17 -0.18
N ARG A 107 -15.83 -1.65 -1.38
CA ARG A 107 -14.86 -1.75 -2.49
C ARG A 107 -14.70 -0.41 -3.18
N ARG A 108 -13.53 -0.13 -3.69
CA ARG A 108 -13.25 1.04 -4.51
C ARG A 108 -13.35 0.66 -6.01
N VAL A 109 -14.05 1.47 -6.78
CA VAL A 109 -14.11 1.34 -8.24
C VAL A 109 -13.87 2.73 -8.85
N GLY A 110 -12.67 2.95 -9.35
CA GLY A 110 -12.24 4.27 -9.83
C GLY A 110 -12.28 5.32 -8.71
N ASP A 111 -13.03 6.38 -8.93
CA ASP A 111 -13.22 7.48 -7.98
C ASP A 111 -14.46 7.32 -7.09
N ASP A 112 -14.94 6.10 -6.91
CA ASP A 112 -16.10 5.81 -6.07
C ASP A 112 -15.80 4.71 -5.06
N LEU A 113 -16.36 4.84 -3.84
CA LEU A 113 -16.53 3.74 -2.90
C LEU A 113 -17.93 3.15 -3.04
N TRP A 114 -17.96 1.85 -3.20
CA TRP A 114 -19.18 1.06 -3.21
C TRP A 114 -19.28 0.30 -1.90
N ILE A 115 -20.44 0.41 -1.24
CA ILE A 115 -20.71 -0.21 0.06
C ILE A 115 -21.90 -1.13 -0.15
N GLU A 116 -21.79 -2.39 0.23
CA GLU A 116 -22.86 -3.39 0.16
C GLU A 116 -23.17 -3.93 1.56
N GLY A 117 -24.37 -4.39 1.78
CA GLY A 117 -24.80 -4.94 3.06
C GLY A 117 -25.26 -3.91 4.08
N LEU A 118 -25.62 -2.68 3.63
CA LEU A 118 -26.24 -1.69 4.53
C LEU A 118 -27.58 -2.20 5.06
N PRO A 119 -27.93 -1.92 6.33
CA PRO A 119 -29.24 -2.30 6.87
C PRO A 119 -30.39 -1.60 6.14
N GLU A 120 -31.47 -2.30 5.86
CA GLU A 120 -32.59 -1.77 5.06
C GLU A 120 -33.37 -0.66 5.79
N ASP A 121 -33.61 -0.84 7.09
CA ASP A 121 -34.56 -0.04 7.86
C ASP A 121 -33.92 0.89 8.90
N SER A 122 -32.58 1.06 8.88
CA SER A 122 -31.88 1.87 9.86
C SER A 122 -31.35 3.17 9.25
N GLU A 123 -31.39 4.25 9.99
CA GLU A 123 -30.60 5.43 9.65
C GLU A 123 -29.12 5.01 9.62
N CYS A 124 -28.51 5.16 8.47
CA CYS A 124 -27.12 4.85 8.25
C CYS A 124 -26.36 6.16 7.98
N GLY A 125 -25.44 6.50 8.87
CA GLY A 125 -24.54 7.62 8.70
C GLY A 125 -23.26 7.16 8.00
N LEU A 126 -22.91 7.80 6.89
CA LEU A 126 -21.65 7.57 6.20
C LEU A 126 -20.82 8.85 6.23
N SER A 127 -19.57 8.74 6.62
CA SER A 127 -18.64 9.87 6.64
C SER A 127 -17.22 9.43 6.25
N ILE A 128 -16.53 10.29 5.54
CA ILE A 128 -15.09 10.14 5.27
C ILE A 128 -14.32 11.03 6.23
N VAL A 129 -13.28 10.45 6.81
CA VAL A 129 -12.42 11.13 7.78
C VAL A 129 -10.99 11.14 7.25
N ASP A 130 -10.35 12.29 7.28
CA ASP A 130 -8.94 12.41 6.93
C ASP A 130 -8.00 11.97 8.08
N PRO A 131 -6.68 11.82 7.84
CA PRO A 131 -5.73 11.39 8.88
C PRO A 131 -5.64 12.33 10.10
N SER A 132 -6.13 13.57 9.97
CA SER A 132 -6.20 14.52 11.10
C SER A 132 -7.45 14.34 11.96
N GLY A 133 -8.36 13.44 11.58
CA GLY A 133 -9.63 13.21 12.26
C GLY A 133 -10.78 14.10 11.80
N ARG A 134 -10.57 14.92 10.75
CA ARG A 134 -11.61 15.81 10.22
C ARG A 134 -12.56 15.06 9.32
N VAL A 135 -13.85 15.25 9.55
CA VAL A 135 -14.92 14.72 8.68
C VAL A 135 -15.00 15.57 7.40
N LEU A 136 -14.93 14.89 6.27
CA LEU A 136 -15.01 15.50 4.95
C LEU A 136 -16.43 15.36 4.39
N SER A 137 -16.92 16.41 3.76
CA SER A 137 -18.21 16.37 3.05
C SER A 137 -18.04 15.67 1.70
N THR A 138 -18.78 14.59 1.50
CA THR A 138 -18.78 13.81 0.25
C THR A 138 -20.20 13.63 -0.26
N GLU A 139 -20.32 13.44 -1.57
CA GLU A 139 -21.62 13.10 -2.18
C GLU A 139 -21.89 11.61 -1.94
N TYR A 140 -22.99 11.33 -1.24
CA TYR A 140 -23.45 9.99 -0.94
C TYR A 140 -24.78 9.69 -1.65
N ARG A 141 -24.85 8.54 -2.26
CA ARG A 141 -26.10 7.99 -2.84
C ARG A 141 -26.34 6.61 -2.28
N ARG A 142 -27.58 6.36 -1.86
CA ARG A 142 -28.02 5.07 -1.36
C ARG A 142 -29.09 4.48 -2.27
N GLU A 143 -28.98 3.19 -2.55
CA GLU A 143 -29.97 2.38 -3.27
C GLU A 143 -30.18 1.07 -2.51
N GLY A 144 -31.28 1.00 -1.71
CA GLY A 144 -31.57 -0.17 -0.87
C GLY A 144 -30.44 -0.47 0.13
N ARG A 145 -29.85 -1.65 0.01
CA ARG A 145 -28.72 -2.12 0.86
C ARG A 145 -27.34 -1.74 0.31
N SER A 146 -27.28 -0.96 -0.73
CA SER A 146 -26.04 -0.50 -1.34
C SER A 146 -25.89 1.00 -1.19
N GLY A 147 -24.62 1.45 -1.09
CA GLY A 147 -24.28 2.86 -1.04
C GLY A 147 -23.11 3.17 -1.96
N ARG A 148 -23.08 4.40 -2.48
CA ARG A 148 -21.98 4.91 -3.31
C ARG A 148 -21.54 6.28 -2.80
N ILE A 149 -20.24 6.45 -2.60
CA ILE A 149 -19.62 7.72 -2.21
C ILE A 149 -18.61 8.12 -3.28
N SER A 150 -18.74 9.35 -3.80
CA SER A 150 -17.75 9.88 -4.74
C SER A 150 -16.52 10.41 -4.02
N LEU A 151 -15.34 10.00 -4.49
CA LEU A 151 -14.03 10.44 -4.00
C LEU A 151 -13.40 11.51 -4.91
N ALA A 152 -14.10 11.95 -5.97
CA ALA A 152 -13.53 12.82 -7.00
C ALA A 152 -12.96 14.14 -6.44
N ARG A 153 -13.50 14.63 -5.31
CA ARG A 153 -13.06 15.87 -4.66
C ARG A 153 -11.97 15.67 -3.61
N LEU A 154 -11.57 14.43 -3.33
CA LEU A 154 -10.50 14.16 -2.37
C LEU A 154 -9.15 14.22 -3.05
N ALA A 155 -8.16 14.74 -2.34
CA ALA A 155 -6.75 14.62 -2.74
C ALA A 155 -6.26 13.17 -2.59
N SER A 156 -5.16 12.83 -3.24
CA SER A 156 -4.51 11.54 -3.00
C SER A 156 -4.05 11.43 -1.55
N GLY A 157 -4.36 10.31 -0.90
CA GLY A 157 -4.06 10.12 0.52
C GLY A 157 -4.87 8.98 1.15
N THR A 158 -4.54 8.69 2.38
CA THR A 158 -5.24 7.67 3.19
C THR A 158 -6.42 8.30 3.93
N TYR A 159 -7.56 7.61 3.93
CA TYR A 159 -8.80 8.06 4.55
C TYR A 159 -9.49 6.91 5.28
N LEU A 160 -10.40 7.26 6.19
CA LEU A 160 -11.31 6.32 6.84
C LEU A 160 -12.75 6.57 6.36
N LEU A 161 -13.41 5.55 5.84
CA LEU A 161 -14.86 5.52 5.72
C LEU A 161 -15.42 5.05 7.05
N GLN A 162 -16.24 5.87 7.69
CA GLN A 162 -17.01 5.50 8.87
C GLN A 162 -18.46 5.23 8.48
N VAL A 163 -18.94 4.07 8.90
CA VAL A 163 -20.34 3.66 8.72
C VAL A 163 -20.95 3.53 10.10
N VAL A 164 -21.96 4.33 10.40
CA VAL A 164 -22.71 4.31 11.66
C VAL A 164 -24.10 3.75 11.37
N THR A 165 -24.46 2.67 12.05
CA THR A 165 -25.77 2.03 11.97
C THR A 165 -26.37 1.87 13.36
N GLY A 166 -27.63 1.45 13.45
CA GLY A 166 -28.24 1.10 14.74
C GLY A 166 -27.51 0.00 15.51
N GLU A 167 -26.74 -0.85 14.82
CA GLU A 167 -25.96 -1.95 15.42
C GLU A 167 -24.56 -1.51 15.89
N GLY A 168 -24.12 -0.31 15.52
CA GLY A 168 -22.82 0.21 15.92
C GLY A 168 -22.08 0.99 14.82
N LYS A 169 -20.79 1.22 15.08
CA LYS A 169 -19.91 1.97 14.21
C LYS A 169 -18.84 1.04 13.63
N GLN A 170 -18.67 1.10 12.31
CA GLN A 170 -17.63 0.41 11.58
C GLN A 170 -16.72 1.41 10.86
N ALA A 171 -15.47 1.06 10.65
CA ALA A 171 -14.52 1.89 9.95
C ALA A 171 -13.74 1.07 8.91
N PHE A 172 -13.61 1.61 7.72
CA PHE A 172 -12.87 1.02 6.61
C PHE A 172 -11.80 2.01 6.16
N ARG A 173 -10.55 1.60 6.15
CA ARG A 173 -9.46 2.42 5.66
C ARG A 173 -9.32 2.22 4.14
N PHE A 174 -9.13 3.31 3.41
CA PHE A 174 -8.89 3.26 1.97
C PHE A 174 -7.87 4.34 1.55
N PHE A 175 -7.28 4.13 0.39
CA PHE A 175 -6.39 5.09 -0.25
C PHE A 175 -7.07 5.69 -1.49
N LYS A 176 -6.98 7.03 -1.65
CA LYS A 176 -7.45 7.76 -2.83
C LYS A 176 -6.27 8.04 -3.76
#